data_0456f071dee024b95b6e81e848fb36f6
#
_entry.id   0456f071dee024b95b6e81e848fb36f6
#
_cell.length_a   1.000
_cell.length_b   1.000
_cell.length_c   1.000
_cell.angle_alpha   90.00
_cell.angle_beta   90.00
_cell.angle_gamma   90.00
#
_symmetry.space_group_name_H-M   'P 1'
#
loop_
_entity.id
_entity.type
_entity.pdbx_description
1 polymer ?
#
loop_
_entity_poly.entity_id
_entity_poly.type
_entity_poly.pdbx_seq_one_letter_code
_entity_poly.pdbx_strand_id
1 'polypeptide(L)'
;RSGAAVVTNADGTLAGVFVQSVDLTRRSSVLRGADVAGAVFLGCKLRPTDASHLSRAGALVFPRLPDLPFDAYRPALYSPDELYHGLERGYSATTDATIFAWSQHQLRPGDLGADLAAALHDHAISEALGQIVADVDPQQIVGIMGGHAQRRGTGPYRASAHLAHDLAEAGVLVLSGGGPGAMEAANLGASFTGTAHELDDAVDALASAAGWSDDLTAWARSAQQVRAAYPCRRLSLGIPTWFYGHEPPNLFAAGIAKYFINALREDILLRLCRGGLVYLPGAAGTVQEVFQAVT
;
A
#
# COMPACT_ATOMS: atom_id res chain seq x y z
N ARG A 1 -11.42 14.08 -11.88
CA ARG A 1 -11.46 15.42 -11.25
C ARG A 1 -12.50 15.37 -10.13
N SER A 2 -12.21 14.80 -8.99
CA SER A 2 -13.04 14.94 -7.79
C SER A 2 -12.68 16.28 -7.16
N GLY A 3 -13.62 17.22 -7.16
CA GLY A 3 -13.50 18.42 -6.37
C GLY A 3 -13.56 18.02 -4.90
N ALA A 4 -12.44 18.15 -4.18
CA ALA A 4 -12.44 17.93 -2.75
C ALA A 4 -13.43 18.90 -2.09
N ALA A 5 -14.49 18.36 -1.50
CA ALA A 5 -15.40 19.14 -0.67
C ALA A 5 -14.76 19.22 0.73
N VAL A 6 -14.60 20.44 1.23
CA VAL A 6 -14.28 20.63 2.67
C VAL A 6 -15.61 20.43 3.40
N VAL A 7 -15.73 19.29 4.09
CA VAL A 7 -16.89 18.98 4.91
C VAL A 7 -16.59 19.51 6.31
N THR A 8 -17.39 20.49 6.77
CA THR A 8 -17.35 20.96 8.16
C THR A 8 -18.15 20.03 9.06
N ASN A 9 -17.86 20.05 10.36
CA ASN A 9 -18.70 19.45 11.37
C ASN A 9 -20.14 20.05 11.34
N ALA A 10 -21.08 19.41 12.00
CA ALA A 10 -22.47 19.86 12.06
C ALA A 10 -22.64 21.27 12.64
N ASP A 11 -21.69 21.73 13.44
CA ASP A 11 -21.62 23.09 14.03
C ASP A 11 -20.91 24.12 13.13
N GLY A 12 -20.47 23.73 11.92
CA GLY A 12 -19.77 24.59 10.99
C GLY A 12 -18.26 24.77 11.29
N THR A 13 -17.71 24.07 12.28
CA THR A 13 -16.28 24.10 12.63
C THR A 13 -15.49 23.06 11.84
N LEU A 14 -14.17 23.26 11.77
CA LEU A 14 -13.20 22.27 11.29
C LEU A 14 -12.38 21.67 12.44
N ALA A 15 -12.80 21.86 13.69
CA ALA A 15 -12.10 21.31 14.84
C ALA A 15 -11.99 19.79 14.76
N GLY A 16 -10.78 19.25 14.89
CA GLY A 16 -10.49 17.82 14.75
C GLY A 16 -10.55 17.28 13.33
N VAL A 17 -10.78 18.12 12.32
CA VAL A 17 -10.77 17.71 10.90
C VAL A 17 -9.33 17.68 10.40
N PHE A 18 -8.97 16.59 9.72
CA PHE A 18 -7.70 16.40 9.05
C PHE A 18 -7.89 16.60 7.54
N VAL A 19 -7.13 17.51 6.95
CA VAL A 19 -7.13 17.77 5.50
C VAL A 19 -5.76 17.42 4.95
N GLN A 20 -5.69 16.40 4.08
CA GLN A 20 -4.43 15.84 3.60
C GLN A 20 -4.27 16.02 2.10
N SER A 21 -3.11 16.50 1.66
CA SER A 21 -2.63 16.55 0.26
C SER A 21 -3.59 17.14 -0.75
N VAL A 22 -4.42 18.11 -0.33
CA VAL A 22 -5.46 18.74 -1.18
C VAL A 22 -4.96 20.08 -1.71
N ASP A 23 -5.26 20.39 -2.98
CA ASP A 23 -5.05 21.74 -3.54
C ASP A 23 -6.19 22.68 -3.12
N LEU A 24 -5.90 23.55 -2.17
CA LEU A 24 -6.81 24.55 -1.61
C LEU A 24 -6.55 25.97 -2.12
N THR A 25 -5.68 26.15 -3.11
CA THR A 25 -5.32 27.49 -3.64
C THR A 25 -6.50 28.28 -4.19
N ARG A 26 -7.60 27.62 -4.53
CA ARG A 26 -8.86 28.24 -5.02
C ARG A 26 -9.95 28.28 -3.96
N ARG A 27 -9.64 27.99 -2.69
CA ARG A 27 -10.60 27.89 -1.59
C ARG A 27 -10.41 28.97 -0.50
N SER A 28 -9.68 30.05 -0.78
CA SER A 28 -9.34 31.11 0.21
C SER A 28 -10.57 31.69 0.94
N SER A 29 -11.69 31.89 0.23
CA SER A 29 -12.90 32.44 0.84
C SER A 29 -13.52 31.47 1.87
N VAL A 30 -13.52 30.18 1.56
CA VAL A 30 -14.03 29.12 2.46
C VAL A 30 -13.14 29.01 3.67
N LEU A 31 -11.80 28.97 3.49
CA LEU A 31 -10.84 28.86 4.58
C LEU A 31 -10.88 30.05 5.55
N ARG A 32 -11.19 31.26 5.04
CA ARG A 32 -11.29 32.47 5.86
C ARG A 32 -12.64 32.62 6.56
N GLY A 33 -13.67 31.99 6.06
CA GLY A 33 -15.02 32.01 6.63
C GLY A 33 -15.33 30.88 7.60
N ALA A 34 -14.49 29.85 7.65
CA ALA A 34 -14.67 28.70 8.53
C ALA A 34 -13.97 28.93 9.88
N ASP A 35 -14.51 28.38 10.94
CA ASP A 35 -13.79 28.20 12.19
C ASP A 35 -12.84 27.01 12.04
N VAL A 36 -11.54 27.32 12.00
CA VAL A 36 -10.47 26.36 11.73
C VAL A 36 -9.64 26.02 12.97
N ALA A 37 -10.01 26.52 14.13
CA ALA A 37 -9.32 26.22 15.38
C ALA A 37 -9.32 24.72 15.65
N GLY A 38 -8.13 24.13 15.88
CA GLY A 38 -7.98 22.68 16.08
C GLY A 38 -8.06 21.83 14.83
N ALA A 39 -8.18 22.42 13.62
CA ALA A 39 -8.03 21.69 12.36
C ALA A 39 -6.56 21.40 12.05
N VAL A 40 -6.29 20.34 11.29
CA VAL A 40 -4.93 19.95 10.88
C VAL A 40 -4.86 19.88 9.35
N PHE A 41 -3.94 20.65 8.76
CA PHE A 41 -3.66 20.66 7.33
C PHE A 41 -2.30 20.02 7.07
N LEU A 42 -2.30 18.88 6.40
CA LEU A 42 -1.11 18.06 6.13
C LEU A 42 -0.77 18.11 4.64
N GLY A 43 0.35 18.70 4.27
CA GLY A 43 0.84 18.74 2.88
C GLY A 43 -0.10 19.41 1.88
N CYS A 44 -1.07 20.20 2.34
CA CYS A 44 -2.01 20.89 1.48
C CYS A 44 -1.33 22.00 0.68
N LYS A 45 -1.72 22.16 -0.59
CA LYS A 45 -1.27 23.29 -1.40
C LYS A 45 -2.11 24.52 -1.05
N LEU A 46 -1.50 25.43 -0.32
CA LEU A 46 -2.11 26.67 0.15
C LEU A 46 -1.44 27.90 -0.47
N ARG A 47 -2.17 29.02 -0.57
CA ARG A 47 -1.54 30.32 -0.78
C ARG A 47 -0.81 30.74 0.49
N PRO A 48 0.35 31.41 0.41
CA PRO A 48 1.09 31.84 1.61
C PRO A 48 0.23 32.63 2.62
N THR A 49 -0.63 33.51 2.10
CA THR A 49 -1.56 34.31 2.92
C THR A 49 -2.62 33.44 3.64
N ASP A 50 -3.07 32.35 3.02
CA ASP A 50 -4.05 31.45 3.62
C ASP A 50 -3.38 30.56 4.67
N ALA A 51 -2.18 30.04 4.41
CA ALA A 51 -1.40 29.28 5.39
C ALA A 51 -1.17 30.12 6.67
N SER A 52 -0.74 31.38 6.50
CA SER A 52 -0.54 32.30 7.64
C SER A 52 -1.85 32.64 8.39
N HIS A 53 -2.98 32.71 7.66
CA HIS A 53 -4.28 32.93 8.28
C HIS A 53 -4.71 31.70 9.11
N LEU A 54 -4.64 30.50 8.54
CA LEU A 54 -4.98 29.25 9.21
C LEU A 54 -4.18 29.05 10.51
N SER A 55 -2.87 29.26 10.47
CA SER A 55 -2.01 29.12 11.66
C SER A 55 -2.38 30.14 12.75
N ARG A 56 -2.67 31.40 12.38
CA ARG A 56 -3.11 32.43 13.35
C ARG A 56 -4.50 32.17 13.92
N ALA A 57 -5.35 31.50 13.16
CA ALA A 57 -6.69 31.09 13.58
C ALA A 57 -6.71 29.77 14.38
N GLY A 58 -5.53 29.23 14.75
CA GLY A 58 -5.43 28.07 15.63
C GLY A 58 -5.41 26.71 14.93
N ALA A 59 -5.28 26.67 13.59
CA ALA A 59 -5.05 25.43 12.86
C ALA A 59 -3.58 25.03 12.90
N LEU A 60 -3.32 23.72 12.89
CA LEU A 60 -1.98 23.17 12.65
C LEU A 60 -1.76 23.03 11.15
N VAL A 61 -0.74 23.67 10.62
CA VAL A 61 -0.42 23.63 9.19
C VAL A 61 0.98 23.05 9.00
N PHE A 62 1.03 21.84 8.45
CA PHE A 62 2.27 21.17 8.07
C PHE A 62 2.49 21.39 6.57
N PRO A 63 3.62 21.98 6.17
CA PRO A 63 3.88 22.28 4.78
C PRO A 63 4.12 20.99 3.97
N ARG A 64 3.92 21.08 2.65
CA ARG A 64 4.38 20.04 1.76
C ARG A 64 5.90 19.92 1.82
N LEU A 65 6.39 18.70 2.00
CA LEU A 65 7.83 18.43 1.97
C LEU A 65 8.32 18.48 0.51
N PRO A 66 9.38 19.26 0.22
CA PRO A 66 9.90 19.38 -1.15
C PRO A 66 10.70 18.14 -1.55
N ASP A 67 10.89 17.97 -2.86
CA ASP A 67 11.84 17.04 -3.48
C ASP A 67 11.69 15.57 -3.09
N LEU A 68 10.47 15.16 -2.69
CA LEU A 68 10.14 13.77 -2.43
C LEU A 68 9.51 13.12 -3.67
N PRO A 69 9.88 11.86 -4.02
CA PRO A 69 9.22 11.12 -5.08
C PRO A 69 7.89 10.49 -4.67
N PHE A 70 7.41 10.78 -3.46
CA PHE A 70 6.16 10.30 -2.89
C PHE A 70 5.45 11.41 -2.11
N ASP A 71 4.18 11.20 -1.81
CA ASP A 71 3.42 12.06 -0.90
C ASP A 71 3.53 11.54 0.53
N ALA A 72 4.23 12.28 1.41
CA ALA A 72 4.41 11.91 2.82
C ALA A 72 3.09 11.99 3.63
N TYR A 73 2.07 12.65 3.11
CA TYR A 73 0.75 12.80 3.76
C TYR A 73 -0.35 12.16 2.93
N ARG A 74 -0.05 11.06 2.26
CA ARG A 74 -1.01 10.42 1.35
C ARG A 74 -2.27 9.94 2.07
N PRO A 75 -3.47 10.20 1.49
CA PRO A 75 -4.74 9.86 2.13
C PRO A 75 -5.21 8.43 1.85
N ALA A 76 -4.50 7.67 1.03
CA ALA A 76 -4.90 6.34 0.60
C ALA A 76 -3.69 5.42 0.39
N LEU A 77 -3.92 4.12 0.40
CA LEU A 77 -2.90 3.13 0.01
C LEU A 77 -2.48 3.33 -1.45
N TYR A 78 -1.32 2.78 -1.80
CA TYR A 78 -0.91 2.70 -3.20
C TYR A 78 -1.80 1.71 -3.97
N SER A 79 -2.03 2.02 -5.23
CA SER A 79 -2.53 1.03 -6.19
C SER A 79 -1.36 0.44 -6.99
N PRO A 80 -1.53 -0.76 -7.56
CA PRO A 80 -0.56 -1.30 -8.51
C PRO A 80 -0.27 -0.34 -9.67
N ASP A 81 -1.30 0.29 -10.21
CA ASP A 81 -1.17 1.19 -11.36
C ASP A 81 -0.37 2.46 -11.01
N GLU A 82 -0.47 2.95 -9.76
CA GLU A 82 0.34 4.06 -9.26
C GLU A 82 1.81 3.65 -9.10
N LEU A 83 2.10 2.52 -8.45
CA LEU A 83 3.48 2.08 -8.21
C LEU A 83 4.19 1.66 -9.50
N TYR A 84 3.45 1.09 -10.46
CA TYR A 84 3.97 0.66 -11.74
C TYR A 84 3.81 1.69 -12.87
N HIS A 85 3.40 2.92 -12.54
CA HIS A 85 3.39 4.02 -13.51
C HIS A 85 4.79 4.21 -14.09
N GLY A 86 4.92 4.21 -15.43
CA GLY A 86 6.21 4.27 -16.14
C GLY A 86 6.76 2.92 -16.60
N LEU A 87 6.07 1.79 -16.32
CA LEU A 87 6.54 0.44 -16.68
C LEU A 87 6.71 0.23 -18.20
N GLU A 88 6.04 1.01 -19.03
CA GLU A 88 6.22 0.99 -20.50
C GLU A 88 7.67 1.30 -20.91
N ARG A 89 8.41 2.05 -20.09
CA ARG A 89 9.84 2.38 -20.27
C ARG A 89 10.79 1.42 -19.55
N GLY A 90 10.25 0.42 -18.87
CA GLY A 90 10.97 -0.53 -18.04
C GLY A 90 10.77 -0.28 -16.54
N TYR A 91 11.03 -1.31 -15.72
CA TYR A 91 10.77 -1.25 -14.29
C TYR A 91 11.54 -0.10 -13.60
N SER A 92 12.78 0.18 -14.00
CA SER A 92 13.58 1.26 -13.42
C SER A 92 12.96 2.67 -13.57
N ALA A 93 12.00 2.83 -14.48
CA ALA A 93 11.26 4.07 -14.70
C ALA A 93 9.95 4.15 -13.91
N THR A 94 9.62 3.13 -13.11
CA THR A 94 8.39 3.10 -12.32
C THR A 94 8.47 4.00 -11.08
N THR A 95 7.30 4.37 -10.59
CA THR A 95 7.19 5.09 -9.30
C THR A 95 7.83 4.29 -8.17
N ASP A 96 7.59 2.97 -8.09
CA ASP A 96 8.17 2.11 -7.06
C ASP A 96 9.71 2.12 -7.08
N ALA A 97 10.30 1.96 -8.27
CA ALA A 97 11.76 2.01 -8.43
C ALA A 97 12.35 3.39 -8.05
N THR A 98 11.64 4.46 -8.36
CA THR A 98 12.05 5.82 -8.03
C THR A 98 12.03 6.06 -6.52
N ILE A 99 10.98 5.59 -5.82
CA ILE A 99 10.89 5.68 -4.35
C ILE A 99 11.96 4.80 -3.70
N PHE A 100 12.19 3.59 -4.22
CA PHE A 100 13.26 2.71 -3.73
C PHE A 100 14.64 3.38 -3.87
N ALA A 101 14.95 3.95 -5.03
CA ALA A 101 16.21 4.67 -5.23
C ALA A 101 16.37 5.83 -4.23
N TRP A 102 15.31 6.60 -3.98
CA TRP A 102 15.30 7.65 -2.96
C TRP A 102 15.62 7.06 -1.57
N SER A 103 14.97 5.97 -1.17
CA SER A 103 15.19 5.33 0.14
C SER A 103 16.64 4.88 0.32
N GLN A 104 17.26 4.34 -0.71
CA GLN A 104 18.67 3.89 -0.66
C GLN A 104 19.68 5.05 -0.59
N HIS A 105 19.33 6.22 -1.12
CA HIS A 105 20.23 7.38 -1.19
C HIS A 105 20.01 8.39 -0.07
N GLN A 106 18.78 8.59 0.37
CA GLN A 106 18.41 9.66 1.29
C GLN A 106 18.19 9.19 2.73
N LEU A 107 17.68 7.96 2.95
CA LEU A 107 17.54 7.39 4.30
C LEU A 107 18.92 6.96 4.85
N ARG A 108 19.74 7.96 5.20
CA ARG A 108 21.06 7.76 5.81
C ARG A 108 21.03 8.26 7.24
N PRO A 109 21.78 7.63 8.16
CA PRO A 109 21.89 8.12 9.53
C PRO A 109 22.26 9.61 9.58
N GLY A 110 21.39 10.41 10.21
CA GLY A 110 21.60 11.85 10.41
C GLY A 110 20.91 12.77 9.42
N ASP A 111 20.20 12.26 8.40
CA ASP A 111 19.29 13.10 7.57
C ASP A 111 17.91 13.16 8.20
N LEU A 112 17.72 14.12 9.12
CA LEU A 112 16.46 14.33 9.83
C LEU A 112 15.30 14.60 8.87
N GLY A 113 15.53 15.27 7.73
CA GLY A 113 14.48 15.57 6.75
C GLY A 113 13.94 14.30 6.10
N ALA A 114 14.82 13.40 5.69
CA ALA A 114 14.45 12.11 5.11
C ALA A 114 13.79 11.19 6.15
N ASP A 115 14.32 11.15 7.37
CA ASP A 115 13.75 10.36 8.46
C ASP A 115 12.31 10.80 8.80
N LEU A 116 12.09 12.12 8.89
CA LEU A 116 10.75 12.68 9.12
C LEU A 116 9.80 12.38 7.95
N ALA A 117 10.26 12.52 6.70
CA ALA A 117 9.45 12.22 5.53
C ALA A 117 9.00 10.75 5.50
N ALA A 118 9.90 9.82 5.78
CA ALA A 118 9.61 8.40 5.86
C ALA A 118 8.64 8.07 7.01
N ALA A 119 8.85 8.66 8.20
CA ALA A 119 7.98 8.43 9.36
C ALA A 119 6.55 8.97 9.13
N LEU A 120 6.40 10.17 8.54
CA LEU A 120 5.10 10.74 8.19
C LEU A 120 4.38 9.90 7.13
N HIS A 121 5.11 9.45 6.12
CA HIS A 121 4.58 8.54 5.10
C HIS A 121 4.08 7.23 5.71
N ASP A 122 4.87 6.58 6.54
CA ASP A 122 4.51 5.30 7.15
C ASP A 122 3.33 5.44 8.10
N HIS A 123 3.23 6.58 8.82
CA HIS A 123 2.03 6.90 9.60
C HIS A 123 0.80 7.06 8.69
N ALA A 124 0.91 7.83 7.61
CA ALA A 124 -0.18 8.05 6.67
C ALA A 124 -0.67 6.74 6.01
N ILE A 125 0.25 5.84 5.66
CA ILE A 125 -0.06 4.48 5.17
C ILE A 125 -0.81 3.67 6.23
N SER A 126 -0.36 3.74 7.50
CA SER A 126 -1.01 3.02 8.61
C SER A 126 -2.44 3.50 8.84
N GLU A 127 -2.67 4.82 8.80
CA GLU A 127 -4.01 5.41 8.90
C GLU A 127 -4.91 4.99 7.73
N ALA A 128 -4.41 5.04 6.49
CA ALA A 128 -5.16 4.63 5.31
C ALA A 128 -5.50 3.12 5.35
N LEU A 129 -4.59 2.28 5.81
CA LEU A 129 -4.82 0.86 6.01
C LEU A 129 -5.88 0.64 7.11
N GLY A 130 -5.75 1.33 8.24
CA GLY A 130 -6.70 1.28 9.34
C GLY A 130 -8.13 1.63 8.90
N GLN A 131 -8.29 2.65 8.06
CA GLN A 131 -9.60 3.04 7.50
C GLN A 131 -10.21 1.95 6.61
N ILE A 132 -9.40 1.24 5.81
CA ILE A 132 -9.88 0.16 4.94
C ILE A 132 -10.39 -1.03 5.77
N VAL A 133 -9.71 -1.36 6.88
CA VAL A 133 -10.05 -2.53 7.70
C VAL A 133 -11.01 -2.20 8.85
N ALA A 134 -11.36 -0.93 9.06
CA ALA A 134 -12.16 -0.48 10.20
C ALA A 134 -13.53 -1.17 10.31
N ASP A 135 -14.17 -1.44 9.18
CA ASP A 135 -15.48 -2.08 9.10
C ASP A 135 -15.41 -3.61 8.88
N VAL A 136 -14.19 -4.18 8.86
CA VAL A 136 -13.99 -5.63 8.71
C VAL A 136 -13.88 -6.27 10.08
N ASP A 137 -14.63 -7.36 10.31
CA ASP A 137 -14.45 -8.16 11.52
C ASP A 137 -12.99 -8.65 11.59
N PRO A 138 -12.22 -8.32 12.64
CA PRO A 138 -10.84 -8.77 12.77
C PRO A 138 -10.64 -10.29 12.67
N GLN A 139 -11.67 -11.08 13.03
CA GLN A 139 -11.65 -12.54 12.89
C GLN A 139 -11.82 -13.01 11.43
N GLN A 140 -12.19 -12.12 10.53
CA GLN A 140 -12.27 -12.37 9.08
C GLN A 140 -11.06 -11.82 8.32
N ILE A 141 -9.97 -11.45 9.01
CA ILE A 141 -8.73 -11.03 8.39
C ILE A 141 -7.69 -12.13 8.55
N VAL A 142 -7.26 -12.72 7.44
CA VAL A 142 -6.25 -13.80 7.40
C VAL A 142 -5.01 -13.35 6.66
N GLY A 143 -3.84 -13.60 7.26
CA GLY A 143 -2.54 -13.35 6.64
C GLY A 143 -1.98 -14.61 5.97
N ILE A 144 -1.53 -14.49 4.74
CA ILE A 144 -0.76 -15.54 4.05
C ILE A 144 0.68 -15.07 3.90
N MET A 145 1.57 -15.72 4.66
CA MET A 145 3.00 -15.46 4.72
C MET A 145 3.76 -16.50 3.93
N GLY A 146 4.84 -16.12 3.25
CA GLY A 146 5.63 -17.09 2.51
C GLY A 146 6.75 -16.45 1.69
N GLY A 147 7.63 -17.30 1.16
CA GLY A 147 8.85 -16.88 0.50
C GLY A 147 8.63 -16.26 -0.89
N HIS A 148 9.43 -15.24 -1.21
CA HIS A 148 9.50 -14.61 -2.52
C HIS A 148 10.12 -15.50 -3.60
N ALA A 149 10.87 -16.54 -3.20
CA ALA A 149 11.56 -17.44 -4.13
C ALA A 149 10.62 -18.46 -4.82
N GLN A 150 9.35 -18.52 -4.40
CA GLN A 150 8.39 -19.44 -4.99
C GLN A 150 8.06 -19.04 -6.42
N ARG A 151 8.35 -19.95 -7.36
CA ARG A 151 8.14 -19.68 -8.79
C ARG A 151 6.67 -19.81 -9.19
N ARG A 152 6.21 -18.91 -10.07
CA ARG A 152 4.90 -18.96 -10.72
C ARG A 152 4.68 -20.33 -11.39
N GLY A 153 3.46 -20.84 -11.37
CA GLY A 153 3.07 -22.11 -12.00
C GLY A 153 3.46 -23.37 -11.24
N THR A 154 4.27 -23.28 -10.17
CA THR A 154 4.60 -24.45 -9.34
C THR A 154 3.40 -24.91 -8.50
N GLY A 155 3.40 -26.19 -8.08
CA GLY A 155 2.33 -26.72 -7.22
C GLY A 155 2.07 -25.88 -5.96
N PRO A 156 3.11 -25.50 -5.19
CA PRO A 156 2.93 -24.63 -4.04
C PRO A 156 2.35 -23.22 -4.39
N TYR A 157 2.74 -22.62 -5.53
CA TYR A 157 2.16 -21.36 -6.00
C TYR A 157 0.65 -21.50 -6.28
N ARG A 158 0.25 -22.56 -7.02
CA ARG A 158 -1.17 -22.86 -7.28
C ARG A 158 -1.94 -23.08 -5.99
N ALA A 159 -1.40 -23.92 -5.09
CA ALA A 159 -2.04 -24.19 -3.80
C ALA A 159 -2.26 -22.92 -2.98
N SER A 160 -1.29 -21.99 -2.98
CA SER A 160 -1.45 -20.68 -2.34
C SER A 160 -2.55 -19.85 -2.99
N ALA A 161 -2.61 -19.81 -4.32
CA ALA A 161 -3.64 -19.06 -5.05
C ALA A 161 -5.03 -19.63 -4.79
N HIS A 162 -5.21 -20.94 -4.86
CA HIS A 162 -6.50 -21.59 -4.57
C HIS A 162 -6.93 -21.39 -3.13
N LEU A 163 -6.05 -21.58 -2.14
CA LEU A 163 -6.36 -21.33 -0.74
C LEU A 163 -6.85 -19.88 -0.51
N ALA A 164 -6.16 -18.92 -1.09
CA ALA A 164 -6.54 -17.51 -0.97
C ALA A 164 -7.87 -17.20 -1.69
N HIS A 165 -8.13 -17.85 -2.81
CA HIS A 165 -9.41 -17.77 -3.53
C HIS A 165 -10.55 -18.31 -2.67
N ASP A 166 -10.40 -19.50 -2.09
CA ASP A 166 -11.42 -20.14 -1.25
C ASP A 166 -11.70 -19.30 0.01
N LEU A 167 -10.66 -18.75 0.64
CA LEU A 167 -10.83 -17.83 1.77
C LEU A 167 -11.63 -16.58 1.36
N ALA A 168 -11.30 -15.98 0.22
CA ALA A 168 -11.99 -14.79 -0.28
C ALA A 168 -13.45 -15.10 -0.70
N GLU A 169 -13.73 -16.28 -1.27
CA GLU A 169 -15.11 -16.77 -1.52
C GLU A 169 -15.90 -16.91 -0.21
N ALA A 170 -15.25 -17.32 0.87
CA ALA A 170 -15.86 -17.40 2.20
C ALA A 170 -16.02 -16.03 2.90
N GLY A 171 -15.69 -14.91 2.22
CA GLY A 171 -15.82 -13.56 2.77
C GLY A 171 -14.65 -13.10 3.64
N VAL A 172 -13.52 -13.82 3.61
CA VAL A 172 -12.32 -13.48 4.38
C VAL A 172 -11.49 -12.45 3.60
N LEU A 173 -11.05 -11.40 4.27
CA LEU A 173 -10.07 -10.46 3.74
C LEU A 173 -8.66 -11.06 3.88
N VAL A 174 -8.01 -11.29 2.75
CA VAL A 174 -6.66 -11.84 2.71
C VAL A 174 -5.62 -10.72 2.65
N LEU A 175 -4.67 -10.78 3.58
CA LEU A 175 -3.46 -9.95 3.63
C LEU A 175 -2.24 -10.80 3.30
N SER A 176 -1.24 -10.20 2.66
CA SER A 176 0.08 -10.83 2.45
C SER A 176 1.21 -9.84 2.67
N GLY A 177 2.45 -10.32 2.69
CA GLY A 177 3.63 -9.45 2.69
C GLY A 177 3.80 -8.61 1.41
N GLY A 178 2.95 -8.79 0.41
CA GLY A 178 2.84 -7.92 -0.77
C GLY A 178 3.94 -8.06 -1.82
N GLY A 179 4.91 -8.95 -1.63
CA GLY A 179 6.01 -9.20 -2.57
C GLY A 179 5.69 -10.28 -3.61
N PRO A 180 6.72 -10.76 -4.34
CA PRO A 180 6.62 -11.86 -5.30
C PRO A 180 6.35 -13.23 -4.64
N GLY A 181 6.21 -14.24 -5.43
CA GLY A 181 6.16 -15.65 -5.01
C GLY A 181 4.87 -16.01 -4.29
N ALA A 182 4.97 -16.59 -3.10
CA ALA A 182 3.82 -17.03 -2.32
C ALA A 182 2.86 -15.87 -2.01
N MET A 183 3.39 -14.69 -1.74
CA MET A 183 2.62 -13.47 -1.48
C MET A 183 1.85 -13.00 -2.71
N GLU A 184 2.47 -13.07 -3.89
CA GLU A 184 1.82 -12.80 -5.17
C GLU A 184 0.69 -13.78 -5.45
N ALA A 185 0.94 -15.08 -5.24
CA ALA A 185 -0.06 -16.13 -5.42
C ALA A 185 -1.28 -15.90 -4.51
N ALA A 186 -1.04 -15.55 -3.25
CA ALA A 186 -2.10 -15.23 -2.29
C ALA A 186 -2.95 -14.02 -2.73
N ASN A 187 -2.31 -12.92 -3.15
CA ASN A 187 -3.05 -11.76 -3.62
C ASN A 187 -3.77 -12.02 -4.95
N LEU A 188 -3.19 -12.81 -5.87
CA LEU A 188 -3.86 -13.25 -7.09
C LEU A 188 -5.15 -13.99 -6.76
N GLY A 189 -5.07 -15.07 -5.98
CA GLY A 189 -6.23 -15.88 -5.62
C GLY A 189 -7.30 -15.07 -4.91
N ALA A 190 -6.91 -14.28 -3.90
CA ALA A 190 -7.85 -13.49 -3.11
C ALA A 190 -8.56 -12.40 -3.94
N SER A 191 -7.88 -11.78 -4.91
CA SER A 191 -8.49 -10.77 -5.79
C SER A 191 -9.36 -11.37 -6.91
N PHE A 192 -9.20 -12.66 -7.20
CA PHE A 192 -9.82 -13.32 -8.34
C PHE A 192 -11.33 -13.56 -8.09
N THR A 193 -12.16 -13.24 -9.08
CA THR A 193 -13.62 -13.42 -8.99
C THR A 193 -14.17 -14.41 -10.03
N GLY A 194 -13.30 -15.10 -10.75
CA GLY A 194 -13.63 -16.17 -11.69
C GLY A 194 -13.68 -17.53 -11.04
N THR A 195 -13.84 -18.55 -11.87
CA THR A 195 -13.82 -19.96 -11.46
C THR A 195 -12.41 -20.46 -11.11
N ALA A 196 -12.31 -21.56 -10.38
CA ALA A 196 -11.04 -22.21 -10.07
C ALA A 196 -10.27 -22.61 -11.32
N HIS A 197 -10.96 -23.01 -12.41
CA HIS A 197 -10.32 -23.32 -13.71
C HIS A 197 -9.72 -22.06 -14.36
N GLU A 198 -10.44 -20.96 -14.39
CA GLU A 198 -9.90 -19.68 -14.91
C GLU A 198 -8.74 -19.15 -14.05
N LEU A 199 -8.71 -19.45 -12.75
CA LEU A 199 -7.57 -19.15 -11.89
C LEU A 199 -6.34 -19.97 -12.29
N ASP A 200 -6.51 -21.26 -12.61
CA ASP A 200 -5.43 -22.08 -13.14
C ASP A 200 -4.91 -21.56 -14.48
N ASP A 201 -5.78 -21.14 -15.38
CA ASP A 201 -5.39 -20.53 -16.65
C ASP A 201 -4.59 -19.22 -16.44
N ALA A 202 -5.00 -18.40 -15.45
CA ALA A 202 -4.28 -17.18 -15.08
C ALA A 202 -2.88 -17.50 -14.51
N VAL A 203 -2.77 -18.54 -13.68
CA VAL A 203 -1.48 -19.02 -13.15
C VAL A 203 -0.58 -19.55 -14.26
N ASP A 204 -1.12 -20.28 -15.24
CA ASP A 204 -0.37 -20.79 -16.40
C ASP A 204 0.13 -19.65 -17.29
N ALA A 205 -0.70 -18.62 -17.51
CA ALA A 205 -0.31 -17.43 -18.23
C ALA A 205 0.87 -16.71 -17.55
N LEU A 206 0.85 -16.60 -16.22
CA LEU A 206 1.96 -16.01 -15.44
C LEU A 206 3.22 -16.87 -15.49
N ALA A 207 3.08 -18.20 -15.48
CA ALA A 207 4.20 -19.14 -15.47
C ALA A 207 5.04 -19.08 -16.77
N SER A 208 4.47 -18.58 -17.87
CA SER A 208 5.16 -18.41 -19.14
C SER A 208 6.20 -17.28 -19.15
N ALA A 209 6.13 -16.35 -18.18
CA ALA A 209 7.04 -15.21 -18.10
C ALA A 209 8.30 -15.52 -17.26
N ALA A 210 9.35 -14.72 -17.48
CA ALA A 210 10.55 -14.76 -16.66
C ALA A 210 10.24 -14.52 -15.16
N GLY A 211 11.05 -15.09 -14.29
CA GLY A 211 10.99 -14.81 -12.86
C GLY A 211 11.32 -13.34 -12.55
N TRP A 212 10.84 -12.84 -11.44
CA TRP A 212 11.10 -11.44 -11.02
C TRP A 212 12.59 -11.14 -10.82
N SER A 213 13.39 -12.15 -10.43
CA SER A 213 14.85 -12.04 -10.27
C SER A 213 15.60 -12.05 -11.60
N ASP A 214 14.99 -12.55 -12.67
CA ASP A 214 15.62 -12.72 -13.98
C ASP A 214 15.32 -11.52 -14.89
N ASP A 215 14.05 -11.14 -15.01
CA ASP A 215 13.58 -9.97 -15.74
C ASP A 215 12.35 -9.36 -15.05
N LEU A 216 12.61 -8.36 -14.20
CA LEU A 216 11.59 -7.68 -13.44
C LEU A 216 10.56 -6.94 -14.30
N THR A 217 10.99 -6.41 -15.45
CA THR A 217 10.09 -5.74 -16.39
C THR A 217 9.13 -6.73 -17.06
N ALA A 218 9.63 -7.86 -17.54
CA ALA A 218 8.80 -8.91 -18.13
C ALA A 218 7.86 -9.53 -17.10
N TRP A 219 8.35 -9.77 -15.87
CA TRP A 219 7.53 -10.27 -14.76
C TRP A 219 6.35 -9.34 -14.45
N ALA A 220 6.59 -8.02 -14.34
CA ALA A 220 5.55 -7.05 -14.05
C ALA A 220 4.55 -6.90 -15.22
N ARG A 221 5.04 -6.86 -16.46
CA ARG A 221 4.18 -6.77 -17.66
C ARG A 221 3.24 -7.97 -17.79
N SER A 222 3.73 -9.19 -17.53
CA SER A 222 2.88 -10.38 -17.57
C SER A 222 1.77 -10.32 -16.51
N ALA A 223 2.07 -9.82 -15.31
CA ALA A 223 1.05 -9.60 -14.28
C ALA A 223 0.02 -8.55 -14.69
N GLN A 224 0.42 -7.44 -15.34
CA GLN A 224 -0.53 -6.46 -15.91
C GLN A 224 -1.44 -7.10 -16.96
N GLN A 225 -0.88 -7.95 -17.85
CA GLN A 225 -1.65 -8.65 -18.87
C GLN A 225 -2.68 -9.59 -18.24
N VAL A 226 -2.29 -10.36 -17.23
CA VAL A 226 -3.20 -11.25 -16.51
C VAL A 226 -4.30 -10.46 -15.79
N ARG A 227 -3.97 -9.37 -15.08
CA ARG A 227 -4.97 -8.48 -14.47
C ARG A 227 -5.97 -7.90 -15.48
N ALA A 228 -5.53 -7.63 -16.70
CA ALA A 228 -6.41 -7.12 -17.77
C ALA A 228 -7.29 -8.20 -18.39
N ALA A 229 -6.80 -9.44 -18.47
CA ALA A 229 -7.48 -10.56 -19.12
C ALA A 229 -8.45 -11.32 -18.19
N TYR A 230 -8.17 -11.31 -16.86
CA TYR A 230 -8.91 -12.08 -15.86
C TYR A 230 -9.58 -11.19 -14.81
N PRO A 231 -10.67 -11.65 -14.18
CA PRO A 231 -11.47 -10.84 -13.26
C PRO A 231 -10.85 -10.76 -11.85
N CYS A 232 -9.81 -9.93 -11.68
CA CYS A 232 -9.20 -9.61 -10.38
C CYS A 232 -9.86 -8.38 -9.77
N ARG A 233 -10.99 -8.54 -9.04
CA ARG A 233 -11.84 -7.42 -8.59
C ARG A 233 -12.11 -7.38 -7.09
N ARG A 234 -11.76 -8.44 -6.31
CA ARG A 234 -11.93 -8.42 -4.86
C ARG A 234 -10.83 -7.63 -4.19
N LEU A 235 -11.15 -7.10 -3.01
CA LEU A 235 -10.16 -6.48 -2.14
C LEU A 235 -9.18 -7.55 -1.64
N SER A 236 -7.91 -7.30 -1.88
CA SER A 236 -6.78 -8.06 -1.38
C SER A 236 -5.67 -7.08 -1.05
N LEU A 237 -5.03 -7.21 0.09
CA LEU A 237 -4.06 -6.23 0.57
C LEU A 237 -2.64 -6.82 0.60
N GLY A 238 -1.69 -6.04 0.11
CA GLY A 238 -0.27 -6.33 0.22
C GLY A 238 0.40 -5.34 1.18
N ILE A 239 1.28 -5.84 2.06
CA ILE A 239 1.99 -5.02 3.04
C ILE A 239 3.52 -5.18 2.83
N PRO A 240 4.08 -4.67 1.72
CA PRO A 240 5.51 -4.77 1.43
C PRO A 240 6.34 -3.65 2.08
N THR A 241 7.66 -3.72 1.89
CA THR A 241 8.60 -2.71 2.37
C THR A 241 9.62 -2.33 1.29
N TRP A 242 10.21 -1.12 1.40
CA TRP A 242 11.41 -0.72 0.66
C TRP A 242 12.71 -1.01 1.44
N PHE A 243 12.63 -1.61 2.62
CA PHE A 243 13.78 -1.82 3.50
C PHE A 243 14.71 -2.92 2.99
N TYR A 244 14.18 -4.08 2.67
CA TYR A 244 14.95 -5.18 2.09
C TYR A 244 15.16 -4.90 0.61
N GLY A 245 16.35 -5.14 0.08
CA GLY A 245 16.70 -5.09 -1.34
C GLY A 245 15.55 -4.82 -2.31
N HIS A 246 15.76 -4.96 -3.57
CA HIS A 246 14.73 -4.59 -4.52
C HIS A 246 13.65 -5.70 -4.66
N GLU A 247 12.75 -5.82 -3.67
CA GLU A 247 11.53 -6.63 -3.79
C GLU A 247 10.38 -5.77 -4.34
N PRO A 248 9.93 -6.06 -5.59
CA PRO A 248 8.81 -5.32 -6.17
C PRO A 248 7.49 -5.70 -5.48
N PRO A 249 6.52 -4.78 -5.31
CA PRO A 249 5.19 -5.15 -4.87
C PRO A 249 4.51 -6.00 -5.95
N ASN A 250 3.73 -7.02 -5.58
CA ASN A 250 2.97 -7.75 -6.57
C ASN A 250 1.77 -6.92 -7.09
N LEU A 251 1.34 -7.19 -8.32
CA LEU A 251 0.30 -6.40 -8.98
C LEU A 251 -1.12 -6.87 -8.66
N PHE A 252 -1.31 -7.93 -7.88
CA PHE A 252 -2.62 -8.50 -7.58
C PHE A 252 -3.20 -8.00 -6.25
N ALA A 253 -2.39 -7.35 -5.40
CA ALA A 253 -2.91 -6.63 -4.25
C ALA A 253 -3.65 -5.37 -4.71
N ALA A 254 -4.97 -5.29 -4.45
CA ALA A 254 -5.80 -4.14 -4.84
C ALA A 254 -5.41 -2.87 -4.07
N GLY A 255 -4.95 -3.04 -2.82
CA GLY A 255 -4.35 -1.98 -1.99
C GLY A 255 -2.97 -2.40 -1.50
N ILE A 256 -2.00 -1.49 -1.61
CA ILE A 256 -0.61 -1.76 -1.24
C ILE A 256 -0.18 -0.79 -0.14
N ALA A 257 0.00 -1.30 1.07
CA ALA A 257 0.55 -0.58 2.21
C ALA A 257 2.07 -0.78 2.25
N LYS A 258 2.84 0.01 1.51
CA LYS A 258 4.29 -0.16 1.43
C LYS A 258 5.01 0.78 2.39
N TYR A 259 5.91 0.25 3.19
CA TYR A 259 6.58 0.94 4.30
C TYR A 259 8.07 1.13 4.07
N PHE A 260 8.63 2.21 4.66
CA PHE A 260 10.06 2.40 4.78
C PHE A 260 10.62 1.67 6.01
N ILE A 261 9.86 1.64 7.13
CA ILE A 261 10.27 1.05 8.41
C ILE A 261 9.76 -0.38 8.50
N ASN A 262 10.66 -1.36 8.36
CA ASN A 262 10.29 -2.77 8.32
C ASN A 262 9.69 -3.30 9.63
N ALA A 263 10.18 -2.86 10.77
CA ALA A 263 9.64 -3.28 12.07
C ALA A 263 8.16 -2.89 12.24
N LEU A 264 7.78 -1.70 11.77
CA LEU A 264 6.39 -1.25 11.77
C LEU A 264 5.53 -2.09 10.82
N ARG A 265 6.04 -2.41 9.64
CA ARG A 265 5.38 -3.27 8.64
C ARG A 265 5.09 -4.67 9.19
N GLU A 266 6.07 -5.28 9.85
CA GLU A 266 5.94 -6.62 10.41
C GLU A 266 4.89 -6.65 11.54
N ASP A 267 4.96 -5.71 12.48
CA ASP A 267 3.99 -5.59 13.59
C ASP A 267 2.55 -5.42 13.08
N ILE A 268 2.34 -4.51 12.13
CA ILE A 268 1.02 -4.23 11.58
C ILE A 268 0.44 -5.47 10.89
N LEU A 269 1.24 -6.17 10.08
CA LEU A 269 0.80 -7.35 9.35
C LEU A 269 0.33 -8.45 10.32
N LEU A 270 1.11 -8.75 11.35
CA LEU A 270 0.75 -9.77 12.34
C LEU A 270 -0.45 -9.36 13.19
N ARG A 271 -0.52 -8.10 13.62
CA ARG A 271 -1.58 -7.60 14.50
C ARG A 271 -2.96 -7.54 13.83
N LEU A 272 -3.01 -7.30 12.51
CA LEU A 272 -4.28 -7.25 11.78
C LEU A 272 -4.87 -8.62 11.51
N CYS A 273 -4.05 -9.66 11.33
CA CYS A 273 -4.49 -10.99 10.89
C CYS A 273 -5.04 -11.84 12.06
N ARG A 274 -6.09 -11.39 12.73
CA ARG A 274 -6.67 -12.06 13.88
C ARG A 274 -7.53 -13.28 13.55
N GLY A 275 -7.94 -13.43 12.30
CA GLY A 275 -8.59 -14.65 11.79
C GLY A 275 -7.63 -15.82 11.62
N GLY A 276 -6.33 -15.53 11.55
CA GLY A 276 -5.28 -16.54 11.46
C GLY A 276 -4.12 -16.14 10.57
N LEU A 277 -3.04 -16.89 10.68
CA LEU A 277 -1.83 -16.77 9.88
C LEU A 277 -1.51 -18.11 9.23
N VAL A 278 -1.43 -18.11 7.92
CA VAL A 278 -1.00 -19.27 7.13
C VAL A 278 0.44 -19.06 6.69
N TYR A 279 1.30 -19.97 7.09
CA TYR A 279 2.72 -19.94 6.72
C TYR A 279 3.00 -20.95 5.62
N LEU A 280 3.46 -20.44 4.50
CA LEU A 280 3.94 -21.22 3.36
C LEU A 280 5.47 -21.34 3.43
N PRO A 281 6.08 -22.30 2.74
CA PRO A 281 7.55 -22.42 2.71
C PRO A 281 8.22 -21.09 2.36
N GLY A 282 9.20 -20.71 3.18
CA GLY A 282 9.91 -19.43 3.06
C GLY A 282 11.33 -19.51 3.64
N ALA A 283 12.04 -18.38 3.60
CA ALA A 283 13.39 -18.23 4.16
C ALA A 283 13.37 -17.65 5.60
N ALA A 284 14.48 -17.10 6.04
CA ALA A 284 14.66 -16.59 7.40
C ALA A 284 13.59 -15.57 7.85
N GLY A 285 13.13 -14.70 6.94
CA GLY A 285 12.07 -13.72 7.25
C GLY A 285 10.74 -14.38 7.63
N THR A 286 10.32 -15.43 6.89
CA THR A 286 9.10 -16.18 7.22
C THR A 286 9.24 -16.91 8.56
N VAL A 287 10.43 -17.44 8.87
CA VAL A 287 10.72 -18.05 10.19
C VAL A 287 10.64 -17.02 11.30
N GLN A 288 11.17 -15.81 11.09
CA GLN A 288 11.07 -14.71 12.04
C GLN A 288 9.61 -14.34 12.31
N GLU A 289 8.78 -14.20 11.27
CA GLU A 289 7.34 -13.90 11.39
C GLU A 289 6.60 -14.97 12.23
N VAL A 290 6.97 -16.26 12.11
CA VAL A 290 6.40 -17.34 12.96
C VAL A 290 6.71 -17.08 14.44
N PHE A 291 7.97 -16.77 14.79
CA PHE A 291 8.34 -16.51 16.17
C PHE A 291 7.70 -15.23 16.72
N GLN A 292 7.55 -14.20 15.92
CA GLN A 292 6.86 -12.97 16.32
C GLN A 292 5.36 -13.19 16.55
N ALA A 293 4.73 -14.08 15.80
CA ALA A 293 3.30 -14.37 15.94
C ALA A 293 2.95 -15.17 17.20
N VAL A 294 3.91 -15.90 17.79
CA VAL A 294 3.69 -16.76 18.97
C VAL A 294 4.20 -16.15 20.27
N THR A 295 4.80 -14.98 20.23
CA THR A 295 5.24 -14.19 21.42
C THR A 295 4.26 -13.11 21.78
#